data_2956d06d3854446f84a854aa45b8dc4f
#
_entry.id   2956d06d3854446f84a854aa45b8dc4f
#
_cell.length_a   1.000
_cell.length_b   1.000
_cell.length_c   1.000
_cell.angle_alpha   90.00
_cell.angle_beta   90.00
_cell.angle_gamma   90.00
#
_symmetry.space_group_name_H-M   'P 1'
#
loop_
_entity.id
_entity.type
_entity.pdbx_description
1 polymer ?
#
loop_
_entity_poly.entity_id
_entity_poly.type
_entity_poly.pdbx_seq_one_letter_code
_entity_poly.pdbx_strand_id
1 'polypeptide(L)'
;CIETALLALLSDAELNQRFLPWLEQRRELLAEADPRFAEAAADLKVQLQAAADQFRACGGNLLPRFRALQQAGVLDLITCAATHGYLPLLRDTPEAVHAQLVTAVRQHQRLLGERPLGIWLPECAYYEGLDRLMARCGLRYSLLDGHGLLHALPRPRYGVYAPICSPAGVAFFGRDNESTLPVWSASQGYPGDGVYREFHRDLGWDLPEERLEEAGIRSRRPLGLKLHRVTAQ
;
A
#
# COMPACT_ATOMS: atom_id res chain seq x y z
N CYS A 1 0.04 -6.65 -1.49
CA CYS A 1 -0.87 -6.21 -2.55
C CYS A 1 -0.23 -5.09 -3.34
N ILE A 2 -0.34 -5.13 -4.67
CA ILE A 2 0.03 -4.01 -5.53
C ILE A 2 -1.21 -3.62 -6.34
N GLU A 3 -1.69 -2.42 -6.09
CA GLU A 3 -2.86 -1.88 -6.79
C GLU A 3 -2.60 -1.63 -8.27
N THR A 4 -3.64 -1.70 -9.07
CA THR A 4 -3.57 -1.50 -10.52
C THR A 4 -3.05 -0.11 -10.87
N ALA A 5 -3.48 0.93 -10.16
CA ALA A 5 -3.00 2.29 -10.33
C ALA A 5 -1.51 2.41 -9.99
N LEU A 6 -1.08 1.83 -8.86
CA LEU A 6 0.32 1.80 -8.46
C LEU A 6 1.19 1.04 -9.47
N LEU A 7 0.70 -0.09 -10.01
CA LEU A 7 1.41 -0.80 -11.08
C LEU A 7 1.59 0.06 -12.34
N ALA A 8 0.57 0.84 -12.70
CA ALA A 8 0.66 1.77 -13.83
C ALA A 8 1.72 2.84 -13.57
N LEU A 9 1.72 3.46 -12.38
CA LEU A 9 2.73 4.45 -11.99
C LEU A 9 4.15 3.86 -11.97
N LEU A 10 4.34 2.67 -11.41
CA LEU A 10 5.64 1.98 -11.39
C LEU A 10 6.15 1.59 -12.78
N SER A 11 5.26 1.45 -13.76
CA SER A 11 5.61 1.15 -15.16
C SER A 11 5.84 2.39 -16.03
N ASP A 12 5.51 3.58 -15.52
CA ASP A 12 5.60 4.83 -16.28
C ASP A 12 7.06 5.30 -16.36
N ALA A 13 7.58 5.39 -17.58
CA ALA A 13 8.97 5.76 -17.82
C ALA A 13 9.29 7.22 -17.40
N GLU A 14 8.35 8.14 -17.58
CA GLU A 14 8.53 9.54 -17.22
C GLU A 14 8.57 9.72 -15.70
N LEU A 15 7.68 9.05 -14.97
CA LEU A 15 7.69 9.06 -13.50
C LEU A 15 8.96 8.43 -12.96
N ASN A 16 9.40 7.31 -13.54
CA ASN A 16 10.63 6.65 -13.14
C ASN A 16 11.88 7.55 -13.35
N GLN A 17 11.92 8.34 -14.43
CA GLN A 17 13.01 9.31 -14.66
C GLN A 17 13.01 10.45 -13.63
N ARG A 18 11.83 10.83 -13.11
CA ARG A 18 11.70 11.90 -12.12
C ARG A 18 11.99 11.45 -10.68
N PHE A 19 12.07 10.16 -10.43
CA PHE A 19 12.16 9.62 -9.06
C PHE A 19 13.49 9.99 -8.37
N LEU A 20 14.63 9.83 -9.04
CA LEU A 20 15.93 10.19 -8.46
C LEU A 20 16.07 11.69 -8.21
N PRO A 21 15.72 12.59 -9.15
CA PRO A 21 15.69 14.03 -8.87
C PRO A 21 14.75 14.39 -7.70
N TRP A 22 13.61 13.70 -7.59
CA TRP A 22 12.68 13.89 -6.49
C TRP A 22 13.30 13.49 -5.14
N LEU A 23 14.01 12.37 -5.06
CA LEU A 23 14.72 11.94 -3.85
C LEU A 23 15.84 12.94 -3.47
N GLU A 24 16.61 13.42 -4.44
CA GLU A 24 17.68 14.37 -4.18
C GLU A 24 17.14 15.68 -3.62
N GLN A 25 16.08 16.23 -4.21
CA GLN A 25 15.41 17.41 -3.68
C GLN A 25 15.01 17.23 -2.20
N ARG A 26 14.50 16.04 -1.78
CA ARG A 26 14.18 15.76 -0.38
C ARG A 26 15.41 15.73 0.51
N ARG A 27 16.50 15.18 0.01
CA ARG A 27 17.77 15.16 0.75
C ARG A 27 18.33 16.56 0.96
N GLU A 28 18.22 17.44 -0.03
CA GLU A 28 18.62 18.84 0.08
C GLU A 28 17.76 19.59 1.11
N LEU A 29 16.44 19.42 1.06
CA LEU A 29 15.52 20.04 2.04
C LEU A 29 15.79 19.60 3.47
N LEU A 30 16.30 18.40 3.71
CA LEU A 30 16.70 17.94 5.05
C LEU A 30 17.92 18.69 5.62
N ALA A 31 18.68 19.43 4.80
CA ALA A 31 19.75 20.28 5.28
C ALA A 31 19.21 21.54 5.98
N GLU A 32 17.97 21.93 5.69
CA GLU A 32 17.28 23.08 6.26
C GLU A 32 16.53 22.73 7.55
N ALA A 33 16.60 21.46 8.01
CA ALA A 33 15.94 21.02 9.23
C ALA A 33 16.51 21.76 10.46
N ASP A 34 15.64 22.08 11.42
CA ASP A 34 16.05 22.64 12.70
C ASP A 34 17.17 21.77 13.32
N PRO A 35 18.27 22.38 13.82
CA PRO A 35 19.39 21.64 14.43
C PRO A 35 18.97 20.67 15.53
N ARG A 36 17.86 20.92 16.23
CA ARG A 36 17.29 19.99 17.22
C ARG A 36 16.92 18.62 16.64
N PHE A 37 16.71 18.53 15.33
CA PHE A 37 16.35 17.30 14.63
C PHE A 37 17.51 16.75 13.74
N ALA A 38 18.74 17.20 13.96
CA ALA A 38 19.88 16.83 13.12
C ALA A 38 20.09 15.31 13.00
N GLU A 39 19.91 14.56 14.08
CA GLU A 39 20.03 13.10 14.08
C GLU A 39 18.94 12.45 13.22
N ALA A 40 17.68 12.84 13.40
CA ALA A 40 16.58 12.32 12.61
C ALA A 40 16.69 12.69 11.12
N ALA A 41 17.22 13.89 10.82
CA ALA A 41 17.48 14.32 9.45
C ALA A 41 18.62 13.51 8.82
N ALA A 42 19.68 13.20 9.55
CA ALA A 42 20.77 12.34 9.11
C ALA A 42 20.28 10.92 8.78
N ASP A 43 19.47 10.32 9.65
CA ASP A 43 18.85 9.02 9.43
C ASP A 43 18.01 9.01 8.15
N LEU A 44 17.17 10.02 7.95
CA LEU A 44 16.35 10.11 6.74
C LEU A 44 17.20 10.27 5.48
N LYS A 45 18.29 11.03 5.53
CA LYS A 45 19.24 11.14 4.41
C LYS A 45 19.81 9.78 4.02
N VAL A 46 20.19 8.95 5.00
CA VAL A 46 20.69 7.59 4.77
C VAL A 46 19.61 6.72 4.12
N GLN A 47 18.36 6.78 4.62
CA GLN A 47 17.25 6.01 4.05
C GLN A 47 16.92 6.43 2.61
N LEU A 48 16.90 7.73 2.31
CA LEU A 48 16.67 8.24 0.95
C LEU A 48 17.81 7.85 0.02
N GLN A 49 19.06 7.87 0.50
CA GLN A 49 20.21 7.40 -0.28
C GLN A 49 20.10 5.90 -0.59
N ALA A 50 19.77 5.08 0.39
CA ALA A 50 19.58 3.64 0.20
C ALA A 50 18.46 3.35 -0.81
N ALA A 51 17.35 4.10 -0.77
CA ALA A 51 16.27 3.99 -1.76
C ALA A 51 16.75 4.37 -3.17
N ALA A 52 17.54 5.44 -3.31
CA ALA A 52 18.12 5.84 -4.59
C ALA A 52 19.07 4.77 -5.16
N ASP A 53 19.90 4.17 -4.31
CA ASP A 53 20.86 3.14 -4.73
C ASP A 53 20.15 1.84 -5.14
N GLN A 54 19.11 1.44 -4.40
CA GLN A 54 18.26 0.30 -4.79
C GLN A 54 17.55 0.55 -6.13
N PHE A 55 17.03 1.75 -6.34
CA PHE A 55 16.35 2.10 -7.59
C PHE A 55 17.33 2.08 -8.78
N ARG A 56 18.53 2.62 -8.61
CA ARG A 56 19.61 2.53 -9.62
C ARG A 56 20.00 1.08 -9.90
N ALA A 57 20.15 0.26 -8.86
CA ALA A 57 20.49 -1.16 -9.00
C ALA A 57 19.40 -1.95 -9.75
N CYS A 58 18.15 -1.48 -9.73
CA CYS A 58 17.05 -2.04 -10.51
C CYS A 58 16.94 -1.44 -11.93
N GLY A 59 17.92 -0.65 -12.38
CA GLY A 59 17.88 0.01 -13.69
C GLY A 59 16.74 1.02 -13.83
N GLY A 60 16.29 1.62 -12.73
CA GLY A 60 15.19 2.60 -12.74
C GLY A 60 13.79 2.00 -12.90
N ASN A 61 13.64 0.69 -12.72
CA ASN A 61 12.35 0.01 -12.79
C ASN A 61 12.27 -1.11 -11.74
N LEU A 62 11.34 -1.02 -10.82
CA LEU A 62 11.17 -1.98 -9.74
C LEU A 62 10.41 -3.26 -10.13
N LEU A 63 9.62 -3.22 -11.21
CA LEU A 63 8.76 -4.35 -11.60
C LEU A 63 9.52 -5.66 -11.87
N PRO A 64 10.70 -5.65 -12.54
CA PRO A 64 11.49 -6.88 -12.72
C PRO A 64 11.92 -7.52 -11.40
N ARG A 65 12.20 -6.71 -10.37
CA ARG A 65 12.58 -7.22 -9.05
C ARG A 65 11.38 -7.87 -8.33
N PHE A 66 10.20 -7.28 -8.40
CA PHE A 66 8.99 -7.91 -7.89
C PHE A 66 8.69 -9.25 -8.57
N ARG A 67 8.83 -9.31 -9.90
CA ARG A 67 8.70 -10.57 -10.64
C ARG A 67 9.70 -11.62 -10.18
N ALA A 68 10.97 -11.25 -10.03
CA ALA A 68 12.02 -12.17 -9.59
C ALA A 68 11.73 -12.74 -8.19
N LEU A 69 11.24 -11.92 -7.25
CA LEU A 69 10.86 -12.37 -5.90
C LEU A 69 9.64 -13.29 -5.93
N GLN A 70 8.67 -13.04 -6.81
CA GLN A 70 7.53 -13.93 -7.02
C GLN A 70 7.97 -15.27 -7.61
N GLN A 71 8.79 -15.26 -8.65
CA GLN A 71 9.33 -16.47 -9.28
C GLN A 71 10.19 -17.30 -8.33
N ALA A 72 10.90 -16.64 -7.42
CA ALA A 72 11.67 -17.30 -6.35
C ALA A 72 10.78 -17.85 -5.20
N GLY A 73 9.45 -17.64 -5.25
CA GLY A 73 8.53 -18.07 -4.20
C GLY A 73 8.64 -17.31 -2.88
N VAL A 74 9.33 -16.16 -2.89
CA VAL A 74 9.50 -15.30 -1.70
C VAL A 74 8.28 -14.40 -1.48
N LEU A 75 7.64 -13.98 -2.58
CA LEU A 75 6.43 -13.14 -2.54
C LEU A 75 5.29 -13.82 -3.30
N ASP A 76 4.10 -13.74 -2.75
CA ASP A 76 2.85 -13.92 -3.48
C ASP A 76 2.25 -12.52 -3.75
N LEU A 77 2.30 -12.09 -5.01
CA LEU A 77 1.84 -10.78 -5.43
C LEU A 77 0.35 -10.83 -5.73
N ILE A 78 -0.45 -10.20 -4.90
CA ILE A 78 -1.90 -10.08 -5.09
C ILE A 78 -2.28 -8.71 -5.66
N THR A 79 -3.39 -8.66 -6.37
CA THR A 79 -3.94 -7.43 -6.94
C THR A 79 -4.94 -6.74 -6.00
N CYS A 80 -5.53 -5.64 -6.46
CA CYS A 80 -6.67 -4.95 -5.85
C CYS A 80 -7.69 -4.64 -6.96
N ALA A 81 -8.89 -4.15 -6.61
CA ALA A 81 -9.82 -3.63 -7.60
C ALA A 81 -9.16 -2.50 -8.42
N ALA A 82 -9.46 -2.40 -9.71
CA ALA A 82 -8.71 -1.58 -10.67
C ALA A 82 -8.51 -0.12 -10.27
N THR A 83 -9.52 0.50 -9.69
CA THR A 83 -9.51 1.90 -9.23
C THR A 83 -9.74 2.02 -7.72
N HIS A 84 -9.47 0.96 -6.97
CA HIS A 84 -9.78 0.88 -5.53
C HIS A 84 -11.25 1.16 -5.20
N GLY A 85 -12.16 0.88 -6.15
CA GLY A 85 -13.60 1.12 -5.98
C GLY A 85 -14.18 0.27 -4.85
N TYR A 86 -14.97 0.86 -3.94
CA TYR A 86 -15.65 0.14 -2.87
C TYR A 86 -16.76 -0.74 -3.46
N LEU A 87 -16.44 -2.02 -3.70
CA LEU A 87 -17.25 -2.96 -4.48
C LEU A 87 -18.69 -3.13 -3.97
N PRO A 88 -18.98 -3.13 -2.66
CA PRO A 88 -20.36 -3.20 -2.17
C PRO A 88 -21.30 -2.10 -2.67
N LEU A 89 -20.78 -0.88 -2.92
CA LEU A 89 -21.56 0.22 -3.51
C LEU A 89 -21.84 0.03 -5.01
N LEU A 90 -21.08 -0.84 -5.67
CA LEU A 90 -21.23 -1.17 -7.08
C LEU A 90 -22.05 -2.44 -7.32
N ARG A 91 -22.56 -3.10 -6.27
CA ARG A 91 -23.20 -4.42 -6.34
C ARG A 91 -24.39 -4.46 -7.30
N ASP A 92 -25.13 -3.34 -7.41
CA ASP A 92 -26.32 -3.23 -8.26
C ASP A 92 -25.97 -3.06 -9.76
N THR A 93 -24.66 -2.94 -10.06
CA THR A 93 -24.11 -2.88 -11.43
C THR A 93 -22.98 -3.93 -11.54
N PRO A 94 -23.32 -5.23 -11.65
CA PRO A 94 -22.34 -6.31 -11.62
C PRO A 94 -21.31 -6.24 -12.77
N GLU A 95 -21.65 -5.59 -13.88
CA GLU A 95 -20.72 -5.32 -14.98
C GLU A 95 -19.61 -4.37 -14.55
N ALA A 96 -19.90 -3.36 -13.73
CA ALA A 96 -18.91 -2.45 -13.17
C ALA A 96 -17.97 -3.19 -12.22
N VAL A 97 -18.52 -4.05 -11.34
CA VAL A 97 -17.70 -4.90 -10.47
C VAL A 97 -16.82 -5.84 -11.28
N HIS A 98 -17.37 -6.50 -12.30
CA HIS A 98 -16.60 -7.37 -13.20
C HIS A 98 -15.49 -6.59 -13.90
N ALA A 99 -15.75 -5.38 -14.39
CA ALA A 99 -14.75 -4.52 -15.02
C ALA A 99 -13.61 -4.16 -14.04
N GLN A 100 -13.91 -3.86 -12.78
CA GLN A 100 -12.92 -3.63 -11.73
C GLN A 100 -11.99 -4.85 -11.55
N LEU A 101 -12.55 -6.04 -11.49
CA LEU A 101 -11.79 -7.27 -11.28
C LEU A 101 -10.97 -7.66 -12.51
N VAL A 102 -11.59 -7.70 -13.70
CA VAL A 102 -10.93 -8.16 -14.92
C VAL A 102 -9.81 -7.21 -15.36
N THR A 103 -10.01 -5.89 -15.21
CA THR A 103 -8.98 -4.89 -15.52
C THR A 103 -7.77 -5.05 -14.58
N ALA A 104 -8.03 -5.25 -13.29
CA ALA A 104 -6.97 -5.49 -12.32
C ALA A 104 -6.15 -6.75 -12.66
N VAL A 105 -6.81 -7.86 -12.92
CA VAL A 105 -6.14 -9.13 -13.29
C VAL A 105 -5.33 -8.99 -14.60
N ARG A 106 -5.88 -8.33 -15.61
CA ARG A 106 -5.18 -8.11 -16.89
C ARG A 106 -3.96 -7.22 -16.73
N GLN A 107 -4.08 -6.12 -16.00
CA GLN A 107 -2.98 -5.21 -15.75
C GLN A 107 -1.87 -5.89 -14.94
N HIS A 108 -2.23 -6.63 -13.90
CA HIS A 108 -1.30 -7.41 -13.10
C HIS A 108 -0.53 -8.40 -14.00
N GLN A 109 -1.22 -9.20 -14.79
CA GLN A 109 -0.61 -10.16 -15.71
C GLN A 109 0.29 -9.47 -16.75
N ARG A 110 -0.15 -8.34 -17.31
CA ARG A 110 0.64 -7.58 -18.30
C ARG A 110 1.95 -7.07 -17.73
N LEU A 111 1.94 -6.55 -16.48
CA LEU A 111 3.08 -5.88 -15.88
C LEU A 111 3.96 -6.80 -15.03
N LEU A 112 3.40 -7.85 -14.45
CA LEU A 112 4.13 -8.79 -13.58
C LEU A 112 4.34 -10.16 -14.22
N GLY A 113 3.75 -10.43 -15.39
CA GLY A 113 3.97 -11.66 -16.16
C GLY A 113 3.04 -12.81 -15.81
N GLU A 114 2.48 -12.83 -14.60
CA GLU A 114 1.62 -13.90 -14.09
C GLU A 114 0.26 -13.37 -13.67
N ARG A 115 -0.75 -14.24 -13.66
CA ARG A 115 -2.08 -13.88 -13.15
C ARG A 115 -2.05 -13.90 -11.62
N PRO A 116 -2.64 -12.91 -10.95
CA PRO A 116 -2.76 -12.95 -9.50
C PRO A 116 -3.74 -14.05 -9.08
N LEU A 117 -3.41 -14.80 -8.04
CA LEU A 117 -4.33 -15.75 -7.41
C LEU A 117 -5.15 -15.07 -6.32
N GLY A 118 -4.61 -14.04 -5.68
CA GLY A 118 -5.25 -13.30 -4.60
C GLY A 118 -5.63 -11.88 -4.98
N ILE A 119 -6.59 -11.34 -4.25
CA ILE A 119 -7.02 -9.95 -4.33
C ILE A 119 -7.20 -9.36 -2.94
N TRP A 120 -6.73 -8.14 -2.75
CA TRP A 120 -7.17 -7.28 -1.66
C TRP A 120 -8.47 -6.59 -2.08
N LEU A 121 -9.56 -6.93 -1.45
CA LEU A 121 -10.82 -6.19 -1.63
C LEU A 121 -10.67 -4.81 -0.99
N PRO A 122 -11.00 -3.71 -1.69
CA PRO A 122 -10.97 -2.38 -1.12
C PRO A 122 -11.71 -2.33 0.23
N GLU A 123 -11.02 -1.81 1.25
CA GLU A 123 -11.50 -1.74 2.64
C GLU A 123 -11.88 -3.11 3.26
N CYS A 124 -11.31 -4.21 2.78
CA CYS A 124 -11.67 -5.58 3.14
C CYS A 124 -13.18 -5.88 2.96
N ALA A 125 -13.85 -5.15 2.08
CA ALA A 125 -15.30 -5.18 1.96
C ALA A 125 -15.78 -6.28 1.01
N TYR A 126 -16.66 -7.11 1.52
CA TYR A 126 -17.27 -8.22 0.81
C TYR A 126 -18.81 -8.08 0.81
N TYR A 127 -19.46 -8.61 -0.20
CA TYR A 127 -20.91 -8.83 -0.25
C TYR A 127 -21.22 -10.19 -0.87
N GLU A 128 -22.36 -10.76 -0.53
CA GLU A 128 -22.77 -12.08 -1.02
C GLU A 128 -22.86 -12.14 -2.55
N GLY A 129 -22.17 -13.12 -3.15
CA GLY A 129 -22.10 -13.32 -4.60
C GLY A 129 -20.87 -12.72 -5.28
N LEU A 130 -20.08 -11.86 -4.59
CA LEU A 130 -18.82 -11.33 -5.11
C LEU A 130 -17.80 -12.45 -5.39
N ASP A 131 -17.79 -13.50 -4.58
CA ASP A 131 -16.96 -14.69 -4.75
C ASP A 131 -17.13 -15.35 -6.13
N ARG A 132 -18.34 -15.37 -6.67
CA ARG A 132 -18.63 -15.91 -8.02
C ARG A 132 -17.93 -15.08 -9.10
N LEU A 133 -17.95 -13.76 -8.97
CA LEU A 133 -17.26 -12.86 -9.91
C LEU A 133 -15.74 -13.00 -9.78
N MET A 134 -15.22 -13.12 -8.56
CA MET A 134 -13.82 -13.38 -8.29
C MET A 134 -13.35 -14.70 -8.95
N ALA A 135 -14.10 -15.79 -8.71
CA ALA A 135 -13.80 -17.11 -9.30
C ALA A 135 -13.78 -17.07 -10.83
N ARG A 136 -14.73 -16.36 -11.49
CA ARG A 136 -14.74 -16.15 -12.95
C ARG A 136 -13.50 -15.42 -13.43
N CYS A 137 -12.94 -14.52 -12.65
CA CYS A 137 -11.69 -13.83 -12.96
C CYS A 137 -10.44 -14.63 -12.61
N GLY A 138 -10.58 -15.87 -12.09
CA GLY A 138 -9.48 -16.75 -11.70
C GLY A 138 -8.87 -16.41 -10.35
N LEU A 139 -9.49 -15.52 -9.57
CA LEU A 139 -9.08 -15.18 -8.22
C LEU A 139 -9.52 -16.28 -7.26
N ARG A 140 -8.62 -16.73 -6.40
CA ARG A 140 -8.77 -17.89 -5.54
C ARG A 140 -8.86 -17.54 -4.07
N TYR A 141 -8.37 -16.36 -3.66
CA TYR A 141 -8.43 -15.95 -2.26
C TYR A 141 -8.48 -14.44 -2.09
N SER A 142 -8.95 -14.02 -0.90
CA SER A 142 -8.91 -12.65 -0.44
C SER A 142 -8.75 -12.58 1.08
N LEU A 143 -8.48 -11.38 1.58
CA LEU A 143 -8.42 -11.07 2.99
C LEU A 143 -9.64 -10.22 3.37
N LEU A 144 -10.25 -10.56 4.50
CA LEU A 144 -11.39 -9.82 5.08
C LEU A 144 -11.03 -9.34 6.48
N ASP A 145 -11.76 -8.34 6.96
CA ASP A 145 -11.70 -8.01 8.38
C ASP A 145 -12.20 -9.18 9.24
N GLY A 146 -11.59 -9.37 10.41
CA GLY A 146 -11.87 -10.53 11.27
C GLY A 146 -13.35 -10.68 11.61
N HIS A 147 -14.08 -9.58 11.84
CA HIS A 147 -15.50 -9.64 12.13
C HIS A 147 -16.33 -10.23 10.97
N GLY A 148 -15.94 -9.95 9.73
CA GLY A 148 -16.61 -10.52 8.55
C GLY A 148 -16.55 -12.05 8.51
N LEU A 149 -15.41 -12.64 8.93
CA LEU A 149 -15.28 -14.08 9.07
C LEU A 149 -16.05 -14.63 10.29
N LEU A 150 -15.88 -14.01 11.45
CA LEU A 150 -16.46 -14.48 12.70
C LEU A 150 -17.99 -14.53 12.69
N HIS A 151 -18.63 -13.70 11.86
CA HIS A 151 -20.08 -13.68 11.67
C HIS A 151 -20.57 -14.46 10.43
N ALA A 152 -19.69 -15.18 9.74
CA ALA A 152 -20.08 -16.03 8.62
C ALA A 152 -21.00 -17.20 9.08
N LEU A 153 -21.83 -17.66 8.16
CA LEU A 153 -22.74 -18.80 8.39
C LEU A 153 -22.39 -19.95 7.42
N PRO A 154 -22.07 -21.15 7.94
CA PRO A 154 -21.86 -21.49 9.35
C PRO A 154 -20.66 -20.77 9.96
N ARG A 155 -20.65 -20.61 11.28
CA ARG A 155 -19.52 -19.98 11.99
C ARG A 155 -18.22 -20.76 11.77
N PRO A 156 -17.09 -20.06 11.49
CA PRO A 156 -15.80 -20.71 11.33
C PRO A 156 -15.38 -21.47 12.60
N ARG A 157 -14.97 -22.73 12.44
CA ARG A 157 -14.53 -23.56 13.57
C ARG A 157 -13.29 -23.02 14.29
N TYR A 158 -12.39 -22.38 13.53
CA TYR A 158 -11.12 -21.87 14.04
C TYR A 158 -11.04 -20.34 14.08
N GLY A 159 -12.19 -19.65 14.05
CA GLY A 159 -12.23 -18.21 14.06
C GLY A 159 -11.48 -17.62 12.85
N VAL A 160 -10.56 -16.68 13.10
CA VAL A 160 -9.71 -16.05 12.06
C VAL A 160 -8.43 -16.83 11.77
N TYR A 161 -8.14 -17.88 12.53
CA TYR A 161 -6.85 -18.64 12.46
C TYR A 161 -6.82 -19.71 11.37
N ALA A 162 -7.90 -19.86 10.62
CA ALA A 162 -7.94 -20.68 9.41
C ALA A 162 -8.83 -20.03 8.36
N PRO A 163 -8.50 -20.18 7.07
CA PRO A 163 -9.36 -19.64 6.01
C PRO A 163 -10.68 -20.40 5.94
N ILE A 164 -11.72 -19.72 5.45
CA ILE A 164 -12.98 -20.32 5.06
C ILE A 164 -13.12 -20.28 3.54
N CYS A 165 -13.79 -21.26 2.96
CA CYS A 165 -14.07 -21.29 1.53
C CYS A 165 -15.52 -20.95 1.25
N SER A 166 -15.77 -20.09 0.29
CA SER A 166 -17.11 -19.85 -0.23
C SER A 166 -17.60 -20.99 -1.12
N PRO A 167 -18.90 -21.08 -1.42
CA PRO A 167 -19.42 -22.06 -2.38
C PRO A 167 -18.80 -21.96 -3.79
N ALA A 168 -18.27 -20.80 -4.18
CA ALA A 168 -17.57 -20.61 -5.45
C ALA A 168 -16.08 -21.06 -5.42
N GLY A 169 -15.62 -21.60 -4.29
CA GLY A 169 -14.25 -22.10 -4.13
C GLY A 169 -13.21 -21.00 -3.90
N VAL A 170 -13.63 -19.83 -3.44
CA VAL A 170 -12.73 -18.74 -3.05
C VAL A 170 -12.45 -18.83 -1.54
N ALA A 171 -11.18 -18.83 -1.18
CA ALA A 171 -10.74 -18.82 0.22
C ALA A 171 -10.68 -17.40 0.77
N PHE A 172 -11.17 -17.22 2.01
CA PHE A 172 -11.10 -15.95 2.73
C PHE A 172 -10.31 -16.12 4.02
N PHE A 173 -9.30 -15.25 4.18
CA PHE A 173 -8.47 -15.16 5.37
C PHE A 173 -8.95 -13.98 6.22
N GLY A 174 -9.14 -14.19 7.52
CA GLY A 174 -9.51 -13.13 8.45
C GLY A 174 -8.30 -12.38 8.97
N ARG A 175 -8.39 -11.07 9.10
CA ARG A 175 -7.42 -10.28 9.85
C ARG A 175 -7.55 -10.60 11.33
N ASP A 176 -6.44 -10.87 11.96
CA ASP A 176 -6.36 -10.99 13.41
C ASP A 176 -6.20 -9.60 14.04
N ASN A 177 -7.19 -9.17 14.83
CA ASN A 177 -7.17 -7.86 15.45
C ASN A 177 -6.12 -7.74 16.56
N GLU A 178 -5.79 -8.83 17.24
CA GLU A 178 -4.79 -8.80 18.32
C GLU A 178 -3.41 -8.45 17.79
N SER A 179 -3.05 -8.95 16.61
CA SER A 179 -1.77 -8.63 15.96
C SER A 179 -1.83 -7.36 15.09
N THR A 180 -3.01 -7.03 14.54
CA THR A 180 -3.15 -5.90 13.60
C THR A 180 -3.22 -4.56 14.30
N LEU A 181 -4.01 -4.44 15.39
CA LEU A 181 -4.20 -3.17 16.09
C LEU A 181 -2.88 -2.57 16.63
N PRO A 182 -1.95 -3.33 17.23
CA PRO A 182 -0.66 -2.80 17.65
C PRO A 182 0.19 -2.23 16.50
N VAL A 183 -0.06 -2.64 15.26
CA VAL A 183 0.72 -2.19 14.09
C VAL A 183 0.22 -0.85 13.54
N TRP A 184 -1.10 -0.63 13.48
CA TRP A 184 -1.61 0.53 12.74
C TRP A 184 -2.54 1.46 13.54
N SER A 185 -3.04 1.04 14.71
CA SER A 185 -3.96 1.87 15.48
C SER A 185 -3.25 3.09 16.06
N ALA A 186 -3.80 4.27 15.83
CA ALA A 186 -3.28 5.51 16.41
C ALA A 186 -3.48 5.61 17.93
N SER A 187 -4.41 4.83 18.50
CA SER A 187 -4.71 4.86 19.94
C SER A 187 -4.18 3.65 20.72
N GLN A 188 -4.01 2.51 20.06
CA GLN A 188 -3.64 1.24 20.71
C GLN A 188 -2.33 0.65 20.15
N GLY A 189 -1.78 1.25 19.09
CA GLY A 189 -0.61 0.77 18.39
C GLY A 189 0.57 1.74 18.48
N TYR A 190 1.71 1.28 17.95
CA TYR A 190 2.92 2.09 17.90
C TYR A 190 2.80 3.41 17.12
N PRO A 191 1.87 3.62 16.14
CA PRO A 191 1.70 4.93 15.52
C PRO A 191 1.31 6.04 16.51
N GLY A 192 0.70 5.68 17.65
CA GLY A 192 0.40 6.61 18.74
C GLY A 192 1.47 6.68 19.85
N ASP A 193 2.51 5.86 19.78
CA ASP A 193 3.58 5.81 20.78
C ASP A 193 4.59 6.93 20.55
N GLY A 194 4.89 7.69 21.62
CA GLY A 194 5.82 8.82 21.61
C GLY A 194 7.26 8.50 21.21
N VAL A 195 7.63 7.21 21.12
CA VAL A 195 8.94 6.76 20.62
C VAL A 195 9.04 6.88 19.09
N TYR A 196 7.89 6.85 18.40
CA TYR A 196 7.83 6.88 16.94
C TYR A 196 7.63 8.29 16.40
N ARG A 197 7.72 8.42 15.07
CA ARG A 197 7.57 9.71 14.39
C ARG A 197 6.10 10.07 14.20
N GLU A 198 5.78 11.34 14.41
CA GLU A 198 4.43 11.88 14.20
C GLU A 198 3.97 11.69 12.75
N PHE A 199 2.78 11.14 12.57
CA PHE A 199 2.24 10.86 11.25
C PHE A 199 1.89 12.13 10.46
N HIS A 200 1.31 13.12 11.12
CA HIS A 200 0.83 14.35 10.48
C HIS A 200 1.89 15.43 10.36
N ARG A 201 2.86 15.50 11.29
CA ARG A 201 3.93 16.48 11.27
C ARG A 201 4.94 16.17 10.17
N ASP A 202 5.34 17.20 9.41
CA ASP A 202 6.19 17.04 8.22
C ASP A 202 6.98 18.31 7.97
N LEU A 203 8.23 18.20 7.52
CA LEU A 203 9.09 19.33 7.21
C LEU A 203 8.48 20.29 6.17
N GLY A 204 7.62 19.78 5.27
CA GLY A 204 6.87 20.60 4.31
C GLY A 204 5.92 21.62 4.93
N TRP A 205 5.56 21.45 6.21
CA TRP A 205 4.79 22.43 6.98
C TRP A 205 5.66 23.37 7.80
N ASP A 206 6.88 22.95 8.12
CA ASP A 206 7.80 23.68 9.03
C ASP A 206 8.73 24.64 8.26
N LEU A 207 9.03 24.35 6.97
CA LEU A 207 9.91 25.19 6.15
C LEU A 207 9.26 26.53 5.78
N PRO A 208 10.05 27.62 5.66
CA PRO A 208 9.59 28.88 5.06
C PRO A 208 9.08 28.66 3.64
N GLU A 209 8.09 29.49 3.23
CA GLU A 209 7.46 29.35 1.92
C GLU A 209 8.44 29.63 0.78
N GLU A 210 9.33 30.62 0.96
CA GLU A 210 10.38 30.95 -0.01
C GLU A 210 11.30 29.73 -0.31
N ARG A 211 11.62 28.94 0.73
CA ARG A 211 12.46 27.74 0.56
C ARG A 211 11.74 26.62 -0.17
N LEU A 212 10.44 26.49 0.03
CA LEU A 212 9.61 25.55 -0.72
C LEU A 212 9.50 25.96 -2.19
N GLU A 213 9.32 27.26 -2.47
CA GLU A 213 9.27 27.79 -3.84
C GLU A 213 10.59 27.63 -4.58
N GLU A 214 11.73 27.92 -3.94
CA GLU A 214 13.07 27.69 -4.51
C GLU A 214 13.30 26.20 -4.86
N ALA A 215 12.73 25.28 -4.08
CA ALA A 215 12.72 23.87 -4.37
C ALA A 215 11.64 23.45 -5.40
N GLY A 216 10.90 24.40 -6.00
CA GLY A 216 9.85 24.13 -6.97
C GLY A 216 8.56 23.58 -6.36
N ILE A 217 8.37 23.73 -5.05
CA ILE A 217 7.18 23.27 -4.32
C ILE A 217 6.24 24.46 -4.13
N ARG A 218 5.25 24.60 -5.01
CA ARG A 218 4.36 25.76 -5.11
C ARG A 218 3.33 25.91 -3.97
N SER A 219 3.14 24.89 -3.15
CA SER A 219 2.18 24.92 -2.04
C SER A 219 2.64 24.00 -0.92
N ARG A 220 2.35 24.39 0.33
CA ARG A 220 2.61 23.55 1.50
C ARG A 220 1.88 22.22 1.38
N ARG A 221 2.62 21.13 1.60
CA ARG A 221 2.11 19.76 1.52
C ARG A 221 3.06 18.82 2.25
N PRO A 222 2.61 17.62 2.65
CA PRO A 222 3.50 16.59 3.15
C PRO A 222 4.56 16.23 2.11
N LEU A 223 5.82 16.21 2.52
CA LEU A 223 6.98 15.83 1.70
C LEU A 223 7.50 14.42 2.04
N GLY A 224 6.93 13.78 3.07
CA GLY A 224 7.41 12.51 3.61
C GLY A 224 8.62 12.66 4.55
N LEU A 225 8.96 13.89 4.95
CA LEU A 225 10.12 14.19 5.77
C LEU A 225 9.70 14.36 7.25
N LYS A 226 9.66 13.24 7.97
CA LYS A 226 9.16 13.12 9.34
C LYS A 226 10.29 13.23 10.36
N LEU A 227 10.36 14.34 11.09
CA LEU A 227 11.40 14.63 12.08
C LEU A 227 10.90 14.62 13.54
N HIS A 228 9.62 14.89 13.73
CA HIS A 228 9.03 14.99 15.07
C HIS A 228 8.65 13.62 15.62
N ARG A 229 8.83 13.44 16.92
CA ARG A 229 8.22 12.32 17.66
C ARG A 229 6.74 12.56 17.86
N VAL A 230 5.97 11.48 18.06
CA VAL A 230 4.59 11.58 18.53
C VAL A 230 4.60 12.25 19.89
N THR A 231 3.85 13.33 20.04
CA THR A 231 3.63 13.97 21.35
C THR A 231 2.43 13.32 22.01
N ALA A 232 2.60 12.82 23.23
CA ALA A 232 1.48 12.36 24.04
C ALA A 232 0.46 13.50 24.19
N GLN A 233 -0.81 13.20 23.92
CA GLN A 233 -1.93 14.08 24.22
C GLN A 233 -2.27 14.03 25.69
#